data_8326e954e750b00431a4441369c0d794
#
_entry.id   8326e954e750b00431a4441369c0d794
#
_cell.length_a   1.000
_cell.length_b   1.000
_cell.length_c   1.000
_cell.angle_alpha   90.00
_cell.angle_beta   90.00
_cell.angle_gamma   90.00
#
_symmetry.space_group_name_H-M   'P 1'
#
loop_
_entity.id
_entity.type
_entity.pdbx_description
1 polymer ?
#
loop_
_entity_poly.entity_id
_entity_poly.type
_entity_poly.pdbx_seq_one_letter_code
_entity_poly.pdbx_strand_id
1 'polypeptide(L)'
;MITLINIMNKFNYLLVTILYFMVNLLTNNVISQTDNKYEDLLVLYVNEDFKNCYKKSLKYTVKDKTKKDPLPYLFVSKACYEMSQDHKYTEEFPKASKTALSYAVKYRKKDKEYLLKEDSEEFINDFKLNIIEELENYLEEGTEKTYSKAVGLTKKACGIDPDDYGAKLLYSILCTITKNKTYAKESLKICIPKLEEYEKNKFSLKYMTESQQLFLRNAIMEYTKYYKEKDAVQSKKMMDYGKQLFYEENEFSKIEYNMDYKFLFDDFK
;
A
#
# COMPACT_ATOMS: atom_id res chain seq x y z
N MET A 1 0.50 7.32 -62.97
CA MET A 1 1.15 7.80 -61.75
C MET A 1 0.22 7.69 -60.53
N ILE A 2 -1.04 8.06 -60.61
CA ILE A 2 -2.04 8.01 -59.49
C ILE A 2 -2.33 6.56 -59.01
N THR A 3 -2.37 5.59 -59.93
CA THR A 3 -2.65 4.17 -59.59
C THR A 3 -1.54 3.50 -58.81
N LEU A 4 -0.26 3.85 -59.03
CA LEU A 4 0.87 3.29 -58.28
C LEU A 4 0.92 3.82 -56.84
N ILE A 5 0.58 5.09 -56.63
CA ILE A 5 0.51 5.70 -55.27
C ILE A 5 -0.60 5.04 -54.41
N ASN A 6 -1.75 4.74 -55.01
CA ASN A 6 -2.84 4.05 -54.31
C ASN A 6 -2.50 2.60 -53.94
N ILE A 7 -1.72 1.89 -54.75
CA ILE A 7 -1.24 0.56 -54.48
C ILE A 7 -0.21 0.56 -53.32
N MET A 8 0.73 1.52 -53.37
CA MET A 8 1.71 1.68 -52.27
C MET A 8 1.06 2.03 -50.94
N ASN A 9 0.07 2.92 -50.94
CA ASN A 9 -0.66 3.24 -49.71
C ASN A 9 -1.42 2.04 -49.13
N LYS A 10 -2.11 1.25 -49.97
CA LYS A 10 -2.77 0.01 -49.51
C LYS A 10 -1.79 -1.01 -48.95
N PHE A 11 -0.61 -1.14 -49.55
CA PHE A 11 0.42 -2.05 -49.07
C PHE A 11 1.01 -1.60 -47.73
N ASN A 12 1.23 -0.32 -47.52
CA ASN A 12 1.66 0.24 -46.24
C ASN A 12 0.62 0.07 -45.14
N TYR A 13 -0.68 0.25 -45.44
CA TYR A 13 -1.77 -0.03 -44.46
C TYR A 13 -1.83 -1.50 -44.08
N LEU A 14 -1.65 -2.41 -45.02
CA LEU A 14 -1.62 -3.84 -44.78
C LEU A 14 -0.43 -4.22 -43.86
N LEU A 15 0.74 -3.63 -44.15
CA LEU A 15 1.97 -3.90 -43.34
C LEU A 15 1.83 -3.39 -41.92
N VAL A 16 1.27 -2.21 -41.69
CA VAL A 16 1.00 -1.63 -40.37
C VAL A 16 -0.04 -2.47 -39.59
N THR A 17 -1.09 -2.95 -40.27
CA THR A 17 -2.09 -3.84 -39.62
C THR A 17 -1.51 -5.20 -39.23
N ILE A 18 -0.64 -5.78 -40.08
CA ILE A 18 0.04 -7.04 -39.73
C ILE A 18 0.99 -6.85 -38.57
N LEU A 19 1.75 -5.74 -38.56
CA LEU A 19 2.66 -5.41 -37.45
C LEU A 19 1.90 -5.21 -36.12
N TYR A 20 0.78 -4.50 -36.16
CA TYR A 20 -0.10 -4.31 -35.00
C TYR A 20 -0.65 -5.64 -34.46
N PHE A 21 -1.07 -6.55 -35.37
CA PHE A 21 -1.53 -7.90 -34.98
C PHE A 21 -0.40 -8.76 -34.41
N MET A 22 0.82 -8.67 -34.97
CA MET A 22 1.98 -9.41 -34.43
C MET A 22 2.39 -8.90 -33.05
N VAL A 23 2.36 -7.59 -32.81
CA VAL A 23 2.67 -7.02 -31.47
C VAL A 23 1.63 -7.49 -30.45
N ASN A 24 0.33 -7.50 -30.79
CA ASN A 24 -0.70 -7.99 -29.88
C ASN A 24 -0.60 -9.50 -29.63
N LEU A 25 -0.21 -10.32 -30.61
CA LEU A 25 0.04 -11.75 -30.41
C LEU A 25 1.26 -12.01 -29.52
N LEU A 26 2.31 -11.21 -29.63
CA LEU A 26 3.49 -11.32 -28.77
C LEU A 26 3.22 -10.90 -27.31
N THR A 27 2.44 -9.82 -27.11
CA THR A 27 2.07 -9.37 -25.76
C THR A 27 1.16 -10.36 -25.05
N ASN A 28 0.16 -10.92 -25.73
CA ASN A 28 -0.73 -11.93 -25.16
C ASN A 28 0.00 -13.24 -24.77
N ASN A 29 1.04 -13.65 -25.51
CA ASN A 29 1.81 -14.84 -25.16
C ASN A 29 2.74 -14.64 -23.95
N VAL A 30 3.21 -13.41 -23.70
CA VAL A 30 4.06 -13.10 -22.53
C VAL A 30 3.21 -13.10 -21.24
N ILE A 31 1.98 -12.59 -21.29
CA ILE A 31 1.03 -12.59 -20.16
C ILE A 31 0.61 -14.03 -19.84
N SER A 32 0.29 -14.85 -20.86
CA SER A 32 -0.13 -16.25 -20.69
C SER A 32 0.92 -17.18 -20.10
N GLN A 33 2.22 -16.89 -20.26
CA GLN A 33 3.28 -17.76 -19.69
C GLN A 33 3.57 -17.51 -18.21
N THR A 34 3.25 -16.32 -17.69
CA THR A 34 3.34 -16.05 -16.25
C THR A 34 2.15 -16.61 -15.48
N ASP A 35 0.96 -16.64 -16.07
CA ASP A 35 -0.27 -17.13 -15.43
C ASP A 35 -0.25 -18.63 -15.12
N ASN A 36 0.31 -19.46 -15.99
CA ASN A 36 0.33 -20.93 -15.80
C ASN A 36 1.32 -21.43 -14.73
N LYS A 37 2.33 -20.66 -14.37
CA LYS A 37 3.40 -21.17 -13.48
C LYS A 37 2.92 -21.43 -12.05
N TYR A 38 1.93 -20.72 -11.57
CA TYR A 38 1.38 -20.78 -10.22
C TYR A 38 -0.15 -20.96 -10.19
N GLU A 39 -0.72 -21.49 -11.28
CA GLU A 39 -2.14 -21.80 -11.39
C GLU A 39 -2.62 -22.71 -10.25
N ASP A 40 -1.76 -23.61 -9.80
CA ASP A 40 -2.00 -24.49 -8.66
C ASP A 40 -2.19 -23.73 -7.33
N LEU A 41 -1.57 -22.56 -7.15
CA LEU A 41 -1.77 -21.71 -5.99
C LEU A 41 -3.08 -20.92 -6.11
N LEU A 42 -3.39 -20.42 -7.31
CA LEU A 42 -4.63 -19.73 -7.59
C LEU A 42 -5.83 -20.63 -7.35
N VAL A 43 -5.80 -21.86 -7.88
CA VAL A 43 -6.85 -22.86 -7.69
C VAL A 43 -7.09 -23.16 -6.22
N LEU A 44 -6.02 -23.37 -5.44
CA LEU A 44 -6.16 -23.58 -3.99
C LEU A 44 -6.75 -22.38 -3.26
N TYR A 45 -6.35 -21.16 -3.65
CA TYR A 45 -6.85 -19.94 -3.02
C TYR A 45 -8.33 -19.70 -3.34
N VAL A 46 -8.72 -19.82 -4.61
CA VAL A 46 -10.12 -19.64 -5.07
C VAL A 46 -11.06 -20.71 -4.46
N ASN A 47 -10.55 -21.93 -4.24
CA ASN A 47 -11.31 -22.99 -3.55
C ASN A 47 -11.28 -22.85 -2.01
N GLU A 48 -10.77 -21.75 -1.47
CA GLU A 48 -10.65 -21.47 -0.03
C GLU A 48 -9.83 -22.52 0.75
N ASP A 49 -9.02 -23.32 0.04
CA ASP A 49 -8.07 -24.24 0.67
C ASP A 49 -6.79 -23.51 1.11
N PHE A 50 -6.99 -22.52 1.98
CA PHE A 50 -5.93 -21.60 2.43
C PHE A 50 -4.76 -22.33 3.09
N LYS A 51 -5.03 -23.39 3.82
CA LYS A 51 -4.00 -24.20 4.47
C LYS A 51 -3.05 -24.86 3.46
N ASN A 52 -3.56 -25.47 2.42
CA ASN A 52 -2.74 -26.08 1.38
C ASN A 52 -2.14 -25.03 0.46
N CYS A 53 -2.84 -23.93 0.16
CA CYS A 53 -2.28 -22.77 -0.53
C CYS A 53 -1.05 -22.24 0.22
N TYR A 54 -1.16 -21.98 1.52
CA TYR A 54 -0.04 -21.56 2.36
C TYR A 54 1.13 -22.54 2.31
N LYS A 55 0.91 -23.83 2.56
CA LYS A 55 1.96 -24.85 2.57
C LYS A 55 2.69 -24.98 1.23
N LYS A 56 1.93 -24.90 0.14
CA LYS A 56 2.48 -25.01 -1.22
C LYS A 56 3.24 -23.76 -1.63
N SER A 57 2.67 -22.59 -1.38
CA SER A 57 3.32 -21.30 -1.62
C SER A 57 4.64 -21.19 -0.85
N LEU A 58 4.63 -21.59 0.43
CA LEU A 58 5.83 -21.58 1.26
C LEU A 58 6.97 -22.43 0.65
N LYS A 59 6.65 -23.59 0.08
CA LYS A 59 7.65 -24.43 -0.63
C LYS A 59 8.25 -23.71 -1.84
N TYR A 60 7.44 -22.92 -2.57
CA TYR A 60 7.95 -22.12 -3.70
C TYR A 60 8.87 -20.99 -3.25
N THR A 61 8.66 -20.40 -2.06
CA THR A 61 9.52 -19.31 -1.55
C THR A 61 10.94 -19.77 -1.20
N VAL A 62 11.19 -21.06 -1.06
CA VAL A 62 12.52 -21.61 -0.69
C VAL A 62 13.22 -22.35 -1.82
N LYS A 63 12.53 -22.74 -2.89
CA LYS A 63 13.13 -23.44 -4.04
C LYS A 63 13.99 -22.47 -4.88
N ASP A 64 15.18 -22.87 -5.27
CA ASP A 64 16.12 -22.04 -6.05
C ASP A 64 15.52 -21.44 -7.33
N LYS A 65 14.68 -22.20 -8.02
CA LYS A 65 14.03 -21.78 -9.27
C LYS A 65 12.93 -20.73 -9.09
N THR A 66 12.34 -20.61 -7.89
CA THR A 66 11.13 -19.81 -7.63
C THR A 66 11.28 -18.82 -6.47
N LYS A 67 12.31 -18.93 -5.64
CA LYS A 67 12.54 -18.06 -4.46
C LYS A 67 12.73 -16.58 -4.78
N LYS A 68 12.96 -16.24 -6.06
CA LYS A 68 13.08 -14.85 -6.51
C LYS A 68 11.76 -14.28 -7.00
N ASP A 69 10.79 -15.12 -7.35
CA ASP A 69 9.50 -14.70 -7.89
C ASP A 69 8.61 -14.11 -6.79
N PRO A 70 7.92 -13.01 -7.05
CA PRO A 70 7.09 -12.35 -6.04
C PRO A 70 5.79 -13.11 -5.74
N LEU A 71 5.16 -13.74 -6.73
CA LEU A 71 3.82 -14.31 -6.62
C LEU A 71 3.65 -15.35 -5.51
N PRO A 72 4.60 -16.31 -5.27
CA PRO A 72 4.49 -17.22 -4.13
C PRO A 72 4.45 -16.51 -2.77
N TYR A 73 5.16 -15.38 -2.62
CA TYR A 73 5.15 -14.60 -1.38
C TYR A 73 3.80 -13.89 -1.18
N LEU A 74 3.18 -13.43 -2.28
CA LEU A 74 1.83 -12.87 -2.25
C LEU A 74 0.81 -13.91 -1.80
N PHE A 75 0.85 -15.13 -2.36
CA PHE A 75 -0.06 -16.21 -1.95
C PHE A 75 0.16 -16.68 -0.51
N VAL A 76 1.39 -16.70 0.00
CA VAL A 76 1.63 -16.94 1.45
C VAL A 76 0.95 -15.85 2.27
N SER A 77 1.08 -14.60 1.86
CA SER A 77 0.45 -13.47 2.57
C SER A 77 -1.07 -13.56 2.53
N LYS A 78 -1.66 -13.71 1.35
CA LYS A 78 -3.12 -13.83 1.15
C LYS A 78 -3.69 -15.00 1.95
N ALA A 79 -3.15 -16.20 1.79
CA ALA A 79 -3.64 -17.39 2.50
C ALA A 79 -3.54 -17.25 4.03
N CYS A 80 -2.45 -16.69 4.54
CA CYS A 80 -2.30 -16.43 5.97
C CYS A 80 -3.25 -15.33 6.47
N TYR A 81 -3.55 -14.34 5.65
CA TYR A 81 -4.51 -13.30 5.99
C TYR A 81 -5.91 -13.90 6.16
N GLU A 82 -6.39 -14.66 5.18
CA GLU A 82 -7.69 -15.37 5.27
C GLU A 82 -7.76 -16.30 6.48
N MET A 83 -6.70 -17.08 6.71
CA MET A 83 -6.65 -17.93 7.91
C MET A 83 -6.65 -17.14 9.21
N SER A 84 -6.19 -15.90 9.23
CA SER A 84 -6.21 -15.06 10.42
C SER A 84 -7.60 -14.48 10.75
N GLN A 85 -8.50 -14.42 9.74
CA GLN A 85 -9.86 -13.92 9.89
C GLN A 85 -10.85 -15.03 10.29
N ASP A 86 -10.47 -16.31 10.16
CA ASP A 86 -11.35 -17.43 10.41
C ASP A 86 -10.93 -18.21 11.67
N HIS A 87 -11.83 -18.23 12.66
CA HIS A 87 -11.60 -18.87 13.95
C HIS A 87 -11.19 -20.35 13.88
N LYS A 88 -11.60 -21.06 12.81
CA LYS A 88 -11.23 -22.48 12.64
C LYS A 88 -9.72 -22.71 12.51
N TYR A 89 -8.96 -21.66 12.14
CA TYR A 89 -7.50 -21.74 11.99
C TYR A 89 -6.73 -21.24 13.21
N THR A 90 -7.38 -20.63 14.19
CA THR A 90 -6.72 -19.93 15.30
C THR A 90 -5.79 -20.83 16.10
N GLU A 91 -6.20 -22.08 16.38
CA GLU A 91 -5.38 -23.04 17.15
C GLU A 91 -4.19 -23.56 16.34
N GLU A 92 -4.41 -23.93 15.07
CA GLU A 92 -3.36 -24.50 14.23
C GLU A 92 -2.38 -23.42 13.71
N PHE A 93 -2.88 -22.20 13.47
CA PHE A 93 -2.10 -21.08 12.91
C PHE A 93 -2.18 -19.80 13.76
N PRO A 94 -1.78 -19.84 15.04
CA PRO A 94 -1.95 -18.69 15.97
C PRO A 94 -1.13 -17.45 15.56
N LYS A 95 -0.23 -17.59 14.57
CA LYS A 95 0.61 -16.51 14.05
C LYS A 95 0.27 -16.15 12.59
N ALA A 96 -0.92 -16.54 12.11
CA ALA A 96 -1.31 -16.33 10.71
C ALA A 96 -1.23 -14.84 10.31
N SER A 97 -1.85 -13.94 11.06
CA SER A 97 -1.79 -12.49 10.83
C SER A 97 -0.34 -11.96 10.77
N LYS A 98 0.50 -12.34 11.74
CA LYS A 98 1.91 -11.92 11.77
C LYS A 98 2.70 -12.48 10.58
N THR A 99 2.39 -13.69 10.14
CA THR A 99 3.00 -14.32 8.95
C THR A 99 2.55 -13.61 7.69
N ALA A 100 1.24 -13.33 7.53
CA ALA A 100 0.69 -12.57 6.43
C ALA A 100 1.43 -11.23 6.26
N LEU A 101 1.52 -10.45 7.33
CA LEU A 101 2.21 -9.16 7.37
C LEU A 101 3.69 -9.26 6.95
N SER A 102 4.38 -10.30 7.43
CA SER A 102 5.80 -10.49 7.10
C SER A 102 6.01 -10.89 5.63
N TYR A 103 5.09 -11.65 5.06
CA TYR A 103 5.18 -12.09 3.67
C TYR A 103 4.68 -11.04 2.68
N ALA A 104 3.74 -10.16 3.05
CA ALA A 104 3.39 -8.98 2.27
C ALA A 104 4.62 -8.06 2.07
N VAL A 105 5.41 -7.81 3.13
CA VAL A 105 6.67 -7.05 3.00
C VAL A 105 7.69 -7.76 2.13
N LYS A 106 7.80 -9.11 2.24
CA LYS A 106 8.72 -9.88 1.40
C LYS A 106 8.28 -9.87 -0.07
N TYR A 107 6.98 -9.99 -0.32
CA TYR A 107 6.39 -9.85 -1.63
C TYR A 107 6.79 -8.53 -2.28
N ARG A 108 6.52 -7.40 -1.63
CA ARG A 108 6.85 -6.08 -2.19
C ARG A 108 8.35 -5.90 -2.45
N LYS A 109 9.21 -6.45 -1.60
CA LYS A 109 10.67 -6.43 -1.85
C LYS A 109 11.10 -7.21 -3.09
N LYS A 110 10.30 -8.15 -3.57
CA LYS A 110 10.54 -8.92 -4.78
C LYS A 110 9.90 -8.27 -6.00
N ASP A 111 8.72 -7.68 -5.84
CA ASP A 111 7.98 -6.94 -6.85
C ASP A 111 8.30 -5.45 -6.79
N LYS A 112 9.57 -5.09 -6.99
CA LYS A 112 10.05 -3.70 -6.91
C LYS A 112 9.50 -2.81 -8.03
N GLU A 113 9.20 -3.40 -9.16
CA GLU A 113 8.72 -2.71 -10.36
C GLU A 113 7.19 -2.72 -10.45
N TYR A 114 6.52 -3.22 -9.40
CA TYR A 114 5.05 -3.28 -9.33
C TYR A 114 4.39 -4.03 -10.49
N LEU A 115 5.04 -5.07 -10.99
CA LEU A 115 4.53 -5.89 -12.11
C LEU A 115 3.23 -6.63 -11.76
N LEU A 116 2.98 -6.90 -10.47
CA LEU A 116 1.76 -7.54 -9.98
C LEU A 116 0.82 -6.55 -9.28
N LYS A 117 0.90 -5.27 -9.62
CA LYS A 117 0.08 -4.22 -8.99
C LYS A 117 -1.41 -4.50 -9.16
N GLU A 118 -1.87 -4.76 -10.37
CA GLU A 118 -3.28 -5.01 -10.68
C GLU A 118 -3.84 -6.20 -9.88
N ASP A 119 -3.04 -7.27 -9.70
CA ASP A 119 -3.44 -8.49 -8.98
C ASP A 119 -3.39 -8.36 -7.46
N SER A 120 -2.71 -7.34 -6.95
CA SER A 120 -2.40 -7.22 -5.52
C SER A 120 -2.91 -5.95 -4.85
N GLU A 121 -3.28 -4.90 -5.61
CA GLU A 121 -3.56 -3.58 -5.05
C GLU A 121 -4.80 -3.59 -4.14
N GLU A 122 -5.87 -4.28 -4.54
CA GLU A 122 -7.06 -4.45 -3.71
C GLU A 122 -6.71 -5.15 -2.39
N PHE A 123 -6.06 -6.31 -2.46
CA PHE A 123 -5.60 -7.03 -1.27
C PHE A 123 -4.68 -6.18 -0.38
N ILE A 124 -3.75 -5.43 -0.97
CA ILE A 124 -2.83 -4.57 -0.21
C ILE A 124 -3.59 -3.44 0.48
N ASN A 125 -4.57 -2.83 -0.19
CA ASN A 125 -5.42 -1.80 0.42
C ASN A 125 -6.20 -2.37 1.61
N ASP A 126 -6.92 -3.47 1.43
CA ASP A 126 -7.73 -4.10 2.48
C ASP A 126 -6.86 -4.57 3.66
N PHE A 127 -5.69 -5.12 3.35
CA PHE A 127 -4.77 -5.52 4.40
C PHE A 127 -4.23 -4.32 5.18
N LYS A 128 -3.99 -3.18 4.53
CA LYS A 128 -3.59 -1.94 5.20
C LYS A 128 -4.73 -1.35 6.03
N LEU A 129 -5.99 -1.47 5.61
CA LEU A 129 -7.15 -1.07 6.41
C LEU A 129 -7.21 -1.84 7.73
N ASN A 130 -7.00 -3.16 7.72
CA ASN A 130 -6.91 -3.95 8.95
C ASN A 130 -5.72 -3.54 9.84
N ILE A 131 -4.58 -3.16 9.26
CA ILE A 131 -3.45 -2.61 10.01
C ILE A 131 -3.82 -1.28 10.67
N ILE A 132 -4.58 -0.44 9.99
CA ILE A 132 -5.01 0.87 10.49
C ILE A 132 -5.96 0.69 11.68
N GLU A 133 -6.91 -0.23 11.60
CA GLU A 133 -7.83 -0.52 12.72
C GLU A 133 -7.06 -0.90 14.00
N GLU A 134 -6.09 -1.81 13.90
CA GLU A 134 -5.24 -2.18 15.05
C GLU A 134 -4.38 -0.99 15.52
N LEU A 135 -3.89 -0.19 14.56
CA LEU A 135 -3.07 0.98 14.83
C LEU A 135 -3.85 2.06 15.59
N GLU A 136 -5.07 2.37 15.16
CA GLU A 136 -5.93 3.39 15.80
C GLU A 136 -6.22 3.04 17.25
N ASN A 137 -6.48 1.76 17.56
CA ASN A 137 -6.60 1.30 18.96
C ASN A 137 -5.32 1.58 19.77
N TYR A 138 -4.13 1.40 19.19
CA TYR A 138 -2.87 1.72 19.88
C TYR A 138 -2.63 3.22 20.04
N LEU A 139 -3.07 4.04 19.08
CA LEU A 139 -2.96 5.49 19.16
C LEU A 139 -3.93 6.07 20.20
N GLU A 140 -5.13 5.53 20.29
CA GLU A 140 -6.13 5.91 21.28
C GLU A 140 -5.68 5.57 22.72
N GLU A 141 -5.15 4.36 22.94
CA GLU A 141 -4.60 3.97 24.24
C GLU A 141 -3.40 4.85 24.66
N GLY A 142 -2.58 5.30 23.71
CA GLY A 142 -1.57 6.35 23.88
C GLY A 142 -0.46 6.07 24.89
N THR A 143 -0.23 4.80 25.27
CA THR A 143 0.84 4.41 26.20
C THR A 143 2.18 4.21 25.50
N GLU A 144 3.31 4.28 26.21
CA GLU A 144 4.63 4.00 25.64
C GLU A 144 4.69 2.62 24.97
N LYS A 145 4.03 1.63 25.57
CA LYS A 145 3.96 0.25 25.05
C LYS A 145 3.17 0.19 23.75
N THR A 146 2.03 0.87 23.66
CA THR A 146 1.19 0.85 22.45
C THR A 146 1.80 1.70 21.34
N TYR A 147 2.41 2.84 21.64
CA TYR A 147 3.20 3.58 20.66
C TYR A 147 4.36 2.74 20.08
N SER A 148 5.03 1.92 20.89
CA SER A 148 6.09 1.01 20.41
C SER A 148 5.52 -0.07 19.46
N LYS A 149 4.32 -0.59 19.71
CA LYS A 149 3.62 -1.51 18.81
C LYS A 149 3.20 -0.80 17.51
N ALA A 150 2.66 0.42 17.62
CA ALA A 150 2.28 1.25 16.48
C ALA A 150 3.46 1.53 15.55
N VAL A 151 4.66 1.83 16.07
CA VAL A 151 5.91 1.92 15.29
C VAL A 151 6.17 0.64 14.49
N GLY A 152 5.99 -0.52 15.12
CA GLY A 152 6.20 -1.83 14.48
C GLY A 152 5.25 -2.08 13.32
N LEU A 153 3.95 -1.78 13.50
CA LEU A 153 2.92 -1.92 12.47
C LEU A 153 3.14 -0.94 11.32
N THR A 154 3.34 0.33 11.63
CA THR A 154 3.53 1.38 10.61
C THR A 154 4.80 1.13 9.79
N LYS A 155 5.88 0.63 10.41
CA LYS A 155 7.08 0.18 9.69
C LYS A 155 6.77 -0.93 8.67
N LYS A 156 5.87 -1.84 9.01
CA LYS A 156 5.43 -2.91 8.10
C LYS A 156 4.57 -2.34 6.97
N ALA A 157 3.65 -1.43 7.27
CA ALA A 157 2.86 -0.74 6.26
C ALA A 157 3.73 -0.02 5.23
N CYS A 158 4.76 0.73 5.68
CA CYS A 158 5.76 1.33 4.78
C CYS A 158 6.52 0.30 3.94
N GLY A 159 6.68 -0.93 4.43
CA GLY A 159 7.35 -2.00 3.70
C GLY A 159 6.45 -2.72 2.69
N ILE A 160 5.14 -2.69 2.91
CA ILE A 160 4.12 -3.25 2.01
C ILE A 160 3.84 -2.27 0.87
N ASP A 161 3.73 -1.00 1.19
CA ASP A 161 3.49 0.09 0.24
C ASP A 161 4.56 1.18 0.41
N PRO A 162 5.68 1.06 -0.33
CA PRO A 162 6.77 2.03 -0.25
C PRO A 162 6.42 3.44 -0.73
N ASP A 163 5.31 3.60 -1.45
CA ASP A 163 4.85 4.89 -1.97
C ASP A 163 3.77 5.54 -1.08
N ASP A 164 3.43 4.90 0.05
CA ASP A 164 2.57 5.49 1.06
C ASP A 164 3.36 6.50 1.91
N TYR A 165 3.29 7.76 1.52
CA TYR A 165 3.98 8.86 2.24
C TYR A 165 3.25 9.25 3.52
N GLY A 166 1.94 8.97 3.62
CA GLY A 166 1.18 9.09 4.87
C GLY A 166 1.69 8.12 5.93
N ALA A 167 1.86 6.83 5.57
CA ALA A 167 2.44 5.84 6.46
C ALA A 167 3.88 6.20 6.88
N LYS A 168 4.69 6.75 5.97
CA LYS A 168 6.05 7.22 6.31
C LYS A 168 6.03 8.41 7.26
N LEU A 169 5.12 9.36 7.08
CA LEU A 169 4.96 10.48 8.00
C LEU A 169 4.54 9.98 9.38
N LEU A 170 3.55 9.07 9.44
CA LEU A 170 3.11 8.46 10.70
C LEU A 170 4.25 7.68 11.37
N TYR A 171 5.01 6.91 10.62
CA TYR A 171 6.19 6.22 11.16
C TYR A 171 7.20 7.19 11.75
N SER A 172 7.43 8.33 11.12
CA SER A 172 8.36 9.34 11.61
C SER A 172 7.93 9.97 12.94
N ILE A 173 6.64 10.33 13.06
CA ILE A 173 6.15 10.93 14.30
C ILE A 173 6.11 9.92 15.46
N LEU A 174 5.69 8.69 15.19
CA LEU A 174 5.72 7.61 16.18
C LEU A 174 7.14 7.29 16.64
N CYS A 175 8.11 7.28 15.72
CA CYS A 175 9.54 7.18 16.07
C CYS A 175 10.01 8.37 16.91
N THR A 176 9.50 9.57 16.68
CA THR A 176 9.81 10.75 17.49
C THR A 176 9.25 10.61 18.91
N ILE A 177 7.99 10.20 19.04
CA ILE A 177 7.33 9.95 20.33
C ILE A 177 8.08 8.89 21.13
N THR A 178 8.49 7.80 20.48
CA THR A 178 9.24 6.68 21.10
C THR A 178 10.75 6.91 21.16
N LYS A 179 11.24 8.13 20.93
CA LYS A 179 12.65 8.56 21.01
C LYS A 179 13.61 7.88 20.02
N ASN A 180 13.09 7.27 18.96
CA ASN A 180 13.88 6.66 17.87
C ASN A 180 14.30 7.70 16.81
N LYS A 181 15.05 8.72 17.21
CA LYS A 181 15.36 9.94 16.42
C LYS A 181 15.96 9.66 15.04
N THR A 182 16.81 8.64 14.91
CA THR A 182 17.45 8.29 13.64
C THR A 182 16.42 7.88 12.59
N TYR A 183 15.53 6.93 12.92
CA TYR A 183 14.48 6.47 12.03
C TYR A 183 13.45 7.55 11.72
N ALA A 184 13.13 8.39 12.72
CA ALA A 184 12.27 9.56 12.50
C ALA A 184 12.85 10.47 11.42
N LYS A 185 14.13 10.86 11.56
CA LYS A 185 14.83 11.75 10.61
C LYS A 185 14.94 11.13 9.21
N GLU A 186 15.26 9.85 9.11
CA GLU A 186 15.35 9.15 7.83
C GLU A 186 13.99 9.12 7.10
N SER A 187 12.92 8.83 7.82
CA SER A 187 11.56 8.82 7.24
C SER A 187 11.12 10.21 6.80
N LEU A 188 11.35 11.25 7.60
CA LEU A 188 11.04 12.65 7.25
C LEU A 188 11.76 13.11 5.97
N LYS A 189 13.02 12.76 5.79
CA LYS A 189 13.78 13.09 4.58
C LYS A 189 13.13 12.55 3.30
N ILE A 190 12.39 11.47 3.41
CA ILE A 190 11.70 10.84 2.26
C ILE A 190 10.31 11.44 2.06
N CYS A 191 9.52 11.60 3.14
CA CYS A 191 8.12 11.99 2.99
C CYS A 191 7.92 13.51 2.85
N ILE A 192 8.71 14.36 3.53
CA ILE A 192 8.50 15.81 3.48
C ILE A 192 8.59 16.39 2.07
N PRO A 193 9.62 16.10 1.24
CA PRO A 193 9.67 16.64 -0.12
C PRO A 193 8.45 16.24 -0.96
N LYS A 194 7.90 15.04 -0.73
CA LYS A 194 6.72 14.56 -1.46
C LYS A 194 5.44 15.25 -0.99
N LEU A 195 5.32 15.49 0.31
CA LEU A 195 4.19 16.24 0.86
C LEU A 195 4.20 17.70 0.38
N GLU A 196 5.38 18.33 0.30
CA GLU A 196 5.54 19.67 -0.29
C GLU A 196 5.19 19.71 -1.78
N GLU A 197 5.51 18.63 -2.51
CA GLU A 197 5.08 18.45 -3.90
C GLU A 197 3.55 18.35 -4.01
N TYR A 198 2.89 17.62 -3.11
CA TYR A 198 1.43 17.51 -3.06
C TYR A 198 0.79 18.88 -2.82
N GLU A 199 1.30 19.65 -1.84
CA GLU A 199 0.82 20.99 -1.55
C GLU A 199 0.98 21.91 -2.79
N LYS A 200 2.19 21.95 -3.37
CA LYS A 200 2.49 22.78 -4.54
C LYS A 200 1.61 22.46 -5.75
N ASN A 201 1.35 21.18 -6.00
CA ASN A 201 0.61 20.71 -7.17
C ASN A 201 -0.91 20.60 -6.90
N LYS A 202 -1.38 20.99 -5.71
CA LYS A 202 -2.77 20.82 -5.28
C LYS A 202 -3.27 19.40 -5.52
N PHE A 203 -2.49 18.43 -5.03
CA PHE A 203 -2.78 17.02 -5.22
C PHE A 203 -4.13 16.65 -4.58
N SER A 204 -4.97 15.93 -5.32
CA SER A 204 -6.27 15.48 -4.84
C SER A 204 -6.18 14.11 -4.19
N LEU A 205 -6.80 13.96 -3.01
CA LEU A 205 -6.87 12.68 -2.29
C LEU A 205 -7.54 11.55 -3.09
N LYS A 206 -8.37 11.88 -4.09
CA LYS A 206 -9.02 10.87 -4.96
C LYS A 206 -8.02 9.95 -5.70
N TYR A 207 -6.76 10.35 -5.80
CA TYR A 207 -5.69 9.54 -6.40
C TYR A 207 -4.98 8.64 -5.38
N MET A 208 -5.34 8.73 -4.11
CA MET A 208 -4.87 7.85 -3.06
C MET A 208 -5.88 6.73 -2.80
N THR A 209 -5.40 5.54 -2.44
CA THR A 209 -6.27 4.49 -1.90
C THR A 209 -6.83 4.93 -0.55
N GLU A 210 -7.93 4.33 -0.11
CA GLU A 210 -8.53 4.63 1.20
C GLU A 210 -7.52 4.46 2.33
N SER A 211 -6.77 3.37 2.32
CA SER A 211 -5.73 3.13 3.34
C SER A 211 -4.64 4.20 3.35
N GLN A 212 -4.23 4.72 2.18
CA GLN A 212 -3.25 5.81 2.11
C GLN A 212 -3.81 7.12 2.68
N GLN A 213 -5.08 7.42 2.42
CA GLN A 213 -5.76 8.58 3.00
C GLN A 213 -5.81 8.47 4.54
N LEU A 214 -6.16 7.30 5.08
CA LEU A 214 -6.24 7.06 6.52
C LEU A 214 -4.87 7.15 7.21
N PHE A 215 -3.82 6.58 6.61
CA PHE A 215 -2.46 6.74 7.12
C PHE A 215 -2.03 8.20 7.16
N LEU A 216 -2.33 8.97 6.11
CA LEU A 216 -2.00 10.40 6.05
C LEU A 216 -2.79 11.19 7.11
N ARG A 217 -4.09 10.91 7.28
CA ARG A 217 -4.92 11.50 8.33
C ARG A 217 -4.31 11.26 9.72
N ASN A 218 -4.08 10.00 10.07
CA ASN A 218 -3.51 9.64 11.37
C ASN A 218 -2.14 10.28 11.61
N ALA A 219 -1.31 10.37 10.56
CA ALA A 219 -0.02 11.01 10.63
C ALA A 219 -0.12 12.50 10.98
N ILE A 220 -1.00 13.22 10.30
CA ILE A 220 -1.21 14.65 10.52
C ILE A 220 -1.79 14.89 11.92
N MET A 221 -2.75 14.08 12.35
CA MET A 221 -3.33 14.17 13.69
C MET A 221 -2.28 13.94 14.78
N GLU A 222 -1.51 12.87 14.71
CA GLU A 222 -0.48 12.56 15.71
C GLU A 222 0.66 13.59 15.71
N TYR A 223 1.05 14.09 14.51
CA TYR A 223 2.05 15.15 14.40
C TYR A 223 1.54 16.44 15.06
N THR A 224 0.31 16.83 14.77
CA THR A 224 -0.32 18.03 15.32
C THR A 224 -0.45 17.92 16.85
N LYS A 225 -0.98 16.82 17.38
CA LYS A 225 -1.08 16.56 18.82
C LYS A 225 0.29 16.64 19.52
N TYR A 226 1.31 15.96 18.98
CA TYR A 226 2.64 15.91 19.59
C TYR A 226 3.33 17.28 19.67
N TYR A 227 3.17 18.11 18.63
CA TYR A 227 3.80 19.43 18.58
C TYR A 227 2.95 20.55 19.17
N LYS A 228 1.69 20.33 19.51
CA LYS A 228 0.78 21.36 20.07
C LYS A 228 1.43 22.20 21.17
N GLU A 229 2.05 21.55 22.14
CA GLU A 229 2.66 22.21 23.29
C GLU A 229 4.19 22.43 23.13
N LYS A 230 4.83 21.78 22.16
CA LYS A 230 6.29 21.83 21.99
C LYS A 230 6.75 22.82 20.94
N ASP A 231 5.98 22.96 19.87
CA ASP A 231 6.24 23.85 18.75
C ASP A 231 4.92 24.15 18.04
N ALA A 232 4.23 25.16 18.52
CA ALA A 232 2.92 25.57 17.99
C ALA A 232 2.97 25.95 16.49
N VAL A 233 4.12 26.44 16.00
CA VAL A 233 4.30 26.78 14.58
C VAL A 233 4.30 25.54 13.72
N GLN A 234 5.05 24.51 14.09
CA GLN A 234 5.05 23.23 13.38
C GLN A 234 3.71 22.54 13.46
N SER A 235 3.07 22.55 14.61
CA SER A 235 1.72 22.00 14.80
C SER A 235 0.73 22.66 13.86
N LYS A 236 0.69 24.01 13.84
CA LYS A 236 -0.19 24.77 12.96
C LYS A 236 0.08 24.50 11.48
N LYS A 237 1.36 24.49 11.07
CA LYS A 237 1.74 24.19 9.68
C LYS A 237 1.19 22.82 9.23
N MET A 238 1.32 21.81 10.06
CA MET A 238 0.83 20.46 9.74
C MET A 238 -0.70 20.42 9.67
N MET A 239 -1.35 21.13 10.57
CA MET A 239 -2.81 21.25 10.58
C MET A 239 -3.35 21.99 9.35
N ASP A 240 -2.71 23.09 8.94
CA ASP A 240 -3.07 23.85 7.74
C ASP A 240 -2.88 23.00 6.48
N TYR A 241 -1.81 22.19 6.43
CA TYR A 241 -1.59 21.21 5.37
C TYR A 241 -2.72 20.17 5.29
N GLY A 242 -3.10 19.60 6.42
CA GLY A 242 -4.24 18.68 6.47
C GLY A 242 -5.56 19.33 6.10
N LYS A 243 -5.80 20.58 6.54
CA LYS A 243 -6.98 21.34 6.14
C LYS A 243 -7.08 21.45 4.62
N GLN A 244 -5.99 21.77 3.95
CA GLN A 244 -5.96 21.84 2.50
C GLN A 244 -6.30 20.51 1.84
N LEU A 245 -5.72 19.40 2.29
CA LEU A 245 -5.95 18.08 1.70
C LEU A 245 -7.35 17.53 1.99
N PHE A 246 -7.84 17.66 3.21
CA PHE A 246 -9.07 16.99 3.64
C PHE A 246 -10.30 17.87 3.61
N TYR A 247 -10.15 19.19 3.56
CA TYR A 247 -11.27 20.14 3.67
C TYR A 247 -11.76 20.70 2.34
N GLU A 248 -10.89 20.89 1.36
CA GLU A 248 -11.19 21.68 0.17
C GLU A 248 -11.53 20.85 -1.08
N GLU A 249 -11.13 19.60 -1.19
CA GLU A 249 -11.15 18.91 -2.48
C GLU A 249 -12.01 17.65 -2.59
N ASN A 250 -12.59 17.13 -1.52
CA ASN A 250 -13.24 15.83 -1.62
C ASN A 250 -14.56 15.77 -0.88
N GLU A 251 -15.70 15.76 -1.64
CA GLU A 251 -17.04 15.69 -1.02
C GLU A 251 -17.24 14.42 -0.20
N PHE A 252 -16.59 13.33 -0.57
CA PHE A 252 -16.63 12.05 0.13
C PHE A 252 -15.78 12.11 1.41
N SER A 253 -14.57 12.63 1.32
CA SER A 253 -13.70 12.87 2.48
C SER A 253 -14.25 13.89 3.45
N LYS A 254 -15.09 14.83 2.97
CA LYS A 254 -15.74 15.86 3.82
C LYS A 254 -16.62 15.24 4.90
N ILE A 255 -17.26 14.12 4.64
CA ILE A 255 -18.23 13.55 5.58
C ILE A 255 -17.53 12.78 6.71
N GLU A 256 -16.52 12.02 6.42
CA GLU A 256 -15.90 11.09 7.38
C GLU A 256 -14.62 11.66 8.02
N TYR A 257 -13.76 12.32 7.25
CA TYR A 257 -12.48 12.82 7.75
C TYR A 257 -12.50 14.25 8.25
N ASN A 258 -13.49 15.06 7.85
CA ASN A 258 -13.63 16.42 8.31
C ASN A 258 -14.12 16.55 9.75
N MET A 259 -14.86 15.58 10.24
CA MET A 259 -15.34 15.63 11.63
C MET A 259 -14.15 15.54 12.59
N ASP A 260 -13.24 14.59 12.39
CA ASP A 260 -12.03 14.43 13.21
C ASP A 260 -11.09 15.65 13.08
N TYR A 261 -10.97 16.17 11.84
CA TYR A 261 -10.17 17.37 11.58
C TYR A 261 -10.77 18.61 12.19
N LYS A 262 -12.11 18.76 12.15
CA LYS A 262 -12.83 19.87 12.75
C LYS A 262 -12.65 19.88 14.27
N PHE A 263 -12.78 18.74 14.92
CA PHE A 263 -12.53 18.62 16.36
C PHE A 263 -11.10 19.02 16.72
N LEU A 264 -10.12 18.51 15.97
CA LEU A 264 -8.72 18.86 16.19
C LEU A 264 -8.46 20.36 15.96
N PHE A 265 -9.12 20.95 14.97
CA PHE A 265 -9.00 22.37 14.61
C PHE A 265 -9.69 23.27 15.64
N ASP A 266 -10.86 22.89 16.15
CA ASP A 266 -11.59 23.66 17.15
C ASP A 266 -10.88 23.65 18.51
N ASP A 267 -10.16 22.59 18.84
CA ASP A 267 -9.28 22.49 20.01
C ASP A 267 -8.02 23.40 19.93
N PHE A 268 -7.72 23.96 18.75
CA PHE A 268 -6.55 24.83 18.51
C PHE A 268 -6.91 26.32 18.42
N LYS A 269 -8.20 26.68 18.46
CA LYS A 269 -8.66 28.06 18.57
C LYS A 269 -8.58 28.53 20.00
#